data_b14129eab8cdf656e8982b38f1ca69b6
#
_entry.id   b14129eab8cdf656e8982b38f1ca69b6
#
_cell.length_a   1.000
_cell.length_b   1.000
_cell.length_c   1.000
_cell.angle_alpha   90.00
_cell.angle_beta   90.00
_cell.angle_gamma   90.00
#
_symmetry.space_group_name_H-M   'P 1'
#
loop_
_entity.id
_entity.type
_entity.pdbx_description
1 polymer ?
#
loop_
_entity_poly.entity_id
_entity_poly.type
_entity_poly.pdbx_seq_one_letter_code
_entity_poly.pdbx_strand_id
1 'polypeptide(L)'
;MKKSESGIQFSFENQAAVVTGGATGLGFAIVNALSSHGVRVAVLDKDTSPLNNNPALKKDCYQVDITSEEEVKRTVDDIARKLGRIDILVNSAGITGMTNIKSHETLTDNVRKVFEVNFMGSYYTSKYVLPQMLKKNYGRVLHIASVAGKEGNAGMLAYSASKAAVIGMTKVQGKEYADTGITVNALAPAVIQTAMVDAMPAEQVKYMTDKIPMKRCGTLDEVANLALYIVSSLNSFTTGFTFDLTGGRATY
;
A
#
# COMPACT_ATOMS: atom_id res chain seq x y z
N MET A 1 23.52 -32.96 -16.18
CA MET A 1 23.73 -31.52 -15.93
C MET A 1 22.47 -30.97 -15.28
N LYS A 2 22.50 -30.64 -13.98
CA LYS A 2 21.41 -29.93 -13.32
C LYS A 2 21.39 -28.50 -13.89
N LYS A 3 20.28 -28.09 -14.53
CA LYS A 3 20.04 -26.67 -14.86
C LYS A 3 20.05 -25.91 -13.53
N SER A 4 20.99 -24.98 -13.35
CA SER A 4 20.91 -23.99 -12.29
C SER A 4 19.66 -23.16 -12.54
N GLU A 5 18.67 -23.24 -11.70
CA GLU A 5 17.55 -22.32 -11.66
C GLU A 5 18.11 -20.96 -11.18
N SER A 6 18.66 -20.19 -12.12
CA SER A 6 19.03 -18.79 -11.88
C SER A 6 17.79 -17.90 -11.98
N GLY A 7 16.79 -18.17 -11.13
CA GLY A 7 15.67 -17.26 -10.94
C GLY A 7 16.08 -16.08 -10.06
N ILE A 8 15.52 -14.90 -10.32
CA ILE A 8 15.63 -13.77 -9.40
C ILE A 8 15.03 -14.20 -8.07
N GLN A 9 15.86 -14.28 -7.02
CA GLN A 9 15.39 -14.57 -5.66
C GLN A 9 15.34 -13.26 -4.87
N PHE A 10 14.16 -12.95 -4.32
CA PHE A 10 14.03 -11.90 -3.33
C PHE A 10 14.63 -12.38 -2.00
N SER A 11 15.57 -11.62 -1.45
CA SER A 11 16.12 -11.86 -0.11
C SER A 11 15.60 -10.79 0.84
N PHE A 12 14.93 -11.23 1.90
CA PHE A 12 14.42 -10.38 2.97
C PHE A 12 14.92 -10.85 4.34
N GLU A 13 16.12 -11.41 4.38
CA GLU A 13 16.68 -12.00 5.61
C GLU A 13 16.67 -11.01 6.78
N ASN A 14 16.11 -11.45 7.89
CA ASN A 14 16.01 -10.69 9.14
C ASN A 14 15.29 -9.33 9.01
N GLN A 15 14.43 -9.15 8.02
CA GLN A 15 13.67 -7.91 7.84
C GLN A 15 12.32 -7.96 8.57
N ALA A 16 11.88 -6.77 8.99
CA ALA A 16 10.57 -6.55 9.58
C ALA A 16 9.79 -5.51 8.77
N ALA A 17 8.50 -5.76 8.59
CA ALA A 17 7.59 -4.91 7.86
C ALA A 17 6.43 -4.41 8.73
N VAL A 18 5.95 -3.21 8.42
CA VAL A 18 4.66 -2.68 8.88
C VAL A 18 3.76 -2.54 7.66
N VAL A 19 2.55 -3.10 7.72
CA VAL A 19 1.55 -3.02 6.64
C VAL A 19 0.24 -2.48 7.22
N THR A 20 -0.20 -1.31 6.75
CA THR A 20 -1.53 -0.77 7.12
C THR A 20 -2.61 -1.30 6.18
N GLY A 21 -3.84 -1.52 6.71
CA GLY A 21 -4.91 -2.14 5.92
C GLY A 21 -4.56 -3.58 5.52
N GLY A 22 -3.78 -4.27 6.36
CA GLY A 22 -3.22 -5.57 6.04
C GLY A 22 -4.11 -6.77 6.36
N ALA A 23 -5.30 -6.55 6.92
CA ALA A 23 -6.21 -7.65 7.27
C ALA A 23 -7.01 -8.19 6.07
N THR A 24 -7.16 -7.40 4.99
CA THR A 24 -7.96 -7.78 3.82
C THR A 24 -7.36 -7.23 2.51
N GLY A 25 -7.88 -7.71 1.38
CA GLY A 25 -7.63 -7.16 0.03
C GLY A 25 -6.15 -7.11 -0.36
N LEU A 26 -5.73 -5.97 -0.93
CA LEU A 26 -4.37 -5.76 -1.43
C LEU A 26 -3.33 -5.83 -0.31
N GLY A 27 -3.64 -5.20 0.84
CA GLY A 27 -2.74 -5.22 2.00
C GLY A 27 -2.50 -6.64 2.48
N PHE A 28 -3.54 -7.47 2.58
CA PHE A 28 -3.41 -8.88 2.99
C PHE A 28 -2.61 -9.72 1.99
N ALA A 29 -2.79 -9.51 0.69
CA ALA A 29 -1.98 -10.18 -0.33
C ALA A 29 -0.49 -9.85 -0.18
N ILE A 30 -0.15 -8.58 0.09
CA ILE A 30 1.23 -8.15 0.34
C ILE A 30 1.77 -8.73 1.65
N VAL A 31 0.95 -8.77 2.72
CA VAL A 31 1.31 -9.40 4.00
C VAL A 31 1.69 -10.87 3.80
N ASN A 32 0.85 -11.63 3.08
CA ASN A 32 1.13 -13.04 2.79
C ASN A 32 2.41 -13.22 1.97
N ALA A 33 2.60 -12.39 0.94
CA ALA A 33 3.78 -12.45 0.10
C ALA A 33 5.07 -12.14 0.89
N LEU A 34 5.09 -11.09 1.71
CA LEU A 34 6.22 -10.78 2.58
C LEU A 34 6.48 -11.89 3.59
N SER A 35 5.43 -12.43 4.22
CA SER A 35 5.56 -13.50 5.21
C SER A 35 6.10 -14.80 4.60
N SER A 36 5.68 -15.15 3.37
CA SER A 36 6.18 -16.33 2.65
C SER A 36 7.67 -16.24 2.29
N HIS A 37 8.20 -15.00 2.23
CA HIS A 37 9.63 -14.73 2.05
C HIS A 37 10.39 -14.51 3.37
N GLY A 38 9.81 -14.90 4.51
CA GLY A 38 10.46 -14.87 5.82
C GLY A 38 10.47 -13.50 6.51
N VAL A 39 9.77 -12.50 5.97
CA VAL A 39 9.63 -11.19 6.62
C VAL A 39 8.72 -11.32 7.83
N ARG A 40 9.13 -10.76 8.95
CA ARG A 40 8.26 -10.60 10.11
C ARG A 40 7.34 -9.40 9.92
N VAL A 41 6.03 -9.63 9.75
CA VAL A 41 5.08 -8.57 9.37
C VAL A 41 4.21 -8.17 10.56
N ALA A 42 4.26 -6.88 10.93
CA ALA A 42 3.28 -6.25 11.80
C ALA A 42 2.11 -5.71 10.95
N VAL A 43 0.91 -6.20 11.22
CA VAL A 43 -0.32 -5.80 10.51
C VAL A 43 -1.07 -4.77 11.34
N LEU A 44 -1.35 -3.61 10.75
CA LEU A 44 -2.17 -2.56 11.33
C LEU A 44 -3.49 -2.48 10.56
N ASP A 45 -4.60 -2.69 11.25
CA ASP A 45 -5.94 -2.56 10.64
C ASP A 45 -6.95 -2.06 11.68
N LYS A 46 -7.99 -1.41 11.20
CA LYS A 46 -9.12 -1.01 12.06
C LYS A 46 -9.96 -2.22 12.51
N ASP A 47 -10.02 -3.25 11.65
CA ASP A 47 -10.64 -4.54 11.96
C ASP A 47 -9.66 -5.68 11.68
N THR A 48 -9.17 -6.28 12.74
CA THR A 48 -8.24 -7.41 12.68
C THR A 48 -8.91 -8.78 12.75
N SER A 49 -10.24 -8.82 12.86
CA SER A 49 -11.02 -10.06 12.97
C SER A 49 -10.79 -11.06 11.83
N PRO A 50 -10.52 -10.65 10.56
CA PRO A 50 -10.21 -11.59 9.48
C PRO A 50 -8.94 -12.43 9.74
N LEU A 51 -8.05 -11.96 10.60
CA LEU A 51 -6.79 -12.64 10.95
C LEU A 51 -6.88 -13.56 12.16
N ASN A 52 -8.06 -13.66 12.81
CA ASN A 52 -8.21 -14.46 14.03
C ASN A 52 -7.84 -15.94 13.86
N ASN A 53 -8.05 -16.48 12.67
CA ASN A 53 -7.73 -17.88 12.33
C ASN A 53 -6.33 -18.07 11.73
N ASN A 54 -5.47 -17.02 11.74
CA ASN A 54 -4.11 -17.07 11.28
C ASN A 54 -3.11 -16.83 12.44
N PRO A 55 -2.71 -17.88 13.20
CA PRO A 55 -1.86 -17.72 14.38
C PRO A 55 -0.51 -17.08 14.09
N ALA A 56 0.02 -17.26 12.88
CA ALA A 56 1.32 -16.72 12.47
C ALA A 56 1.28 -15.18 12.36
N LEU A 57 0.19 -14.62 11.86
CA LEU A 57 0.00 -13.18 11.73
C LEU A 57 -0.60 -12.54 12.98
N LYS A 58 -1.48 -13.26 13.68
CA LYS A 58 -2.21 -12.73 14.85
C LYS A 58 -1.29 -12.18 15.94
N LYS A 59 -0.13 -12.79 16.15
CA LYS A 59 0.84 -12.37 17.19
C LYS A 59 1.42 -10.98 17.00
N ASP A 60 1.48 -10.50 15.75
CA ASP A 60 2.00 -9.19 15.36
C ASP A 60 0.91 -8.34 14.65
N CYS A 61 -0.36 -8.55 15.05
CA CYS A 61 -1.51 -7.84 14.55
C CYS A 61 -1.97 -6.79 15.57
N TYR A 62 -2.24 -5.57 15.09
CA TYR A 62 -2.60 -4.43 15.92
C TYR A 62 -3.89 -3.81 15.38
N GLN A 63 -4.90 -3.72 16.25
CA GLN A 63 -6.11 -2.97 15.93
C GLN A 63 -5.83 -1.49 16.14
N VAL A 64 -5.84 -0.71 15.05
CA VAL A 64 -5.43 0.71 15.04
C VAL A 64 -6.30 1.49 14.07
N ASP A 65 -6.84 2.61 14.53
CA ASP A 65 -7.38 3.62 13.62
C ASP A 65 -6.24 4.52 13.14
N ILE A 66 -5.84 4.37 11.88
CA ILE A 66 -4.72 5.14 11.30
C ILE A 66 -5.03 6.64 11.17
N THR A 67 -6.27 7.08 11.40
CA THR A 67 -6.63 8.50 11.46
C THR A 67 -6.30 9.13 12.81
N SER A 68 -5.98 8.32 13.82
CA SER A 68 -5.49 8.77 15.13
C SER A 68 -3.97 8.80 15.14
N GLU A 69 -3.39 9.99 15.04
CA GLU A 69 -1.94 10.17 15.05
C GLU A 69 -1.29 9.58 16.32
N GLU A 70 -1.96 9.73 17.48
CA GLU A 70 -1.46 9.22 18.76
C GLU A 70 -1.44 7.69 18.79
N GLU A 71 -2.50 7.03 18.29
CA GLU A 71 -2.55 5.57 18.20
C GLU A 71 -1.46 5.05 17.27
N VAL A 72 -1.28 5.67 16.11
CA VAL A 72 -0.23 5.32 15.15
C VAL A 72 1.15 5.45 15.80
N LYS A 73 1.44 6.57 16.45
CA LYS A 73 2.73 6.79 17.14
C LYS A 73 3.00 5.69 18.16
N ARG A 74 2.06 5.47 19.08
CA ARG A 74 2.19 4.45 20.14
C ARG A 74 2.42 3.06 19.55
N THR A 75 1.66 2.70 18.51
CA THR A 75 1.76 1.39 17.86
C THR A 75 3.09 1.20 17.14
N VAL A 76 3.57 2.20 16.41
CA VAL A 76 4.88 2.13 15.74
C VAL A 76 6.01 2.01 16.77
N ASP A 77 5.94 2.75 17.89
CA ASP A 77 6.92 2.64 18.98
C ASP A 77 6.92 1.24 19.61
N ASP A 78 5.74 0.62 19.79
CA ASP A 78 5.60 -0.75 20.27
C ASP A 78 6.20 -1.77 19.30
N ILE A 79 5.89 -1.64 18.01
CA ILE A 79 6.44 -2.50 16.97
C ILE A 79 7.96 -2.40 16.93
N ALA A 80 8.50 -1.18 16.94
CA ALA A 80 9.95 -0.96 16.92
C ALA A 80 10.65 -1.62 18.11
N ARG A 81 10.05 -1.56 19.32
CA ARG A 81 10.56 -2.26 20.51
C ARG A 81 10.48 -3.77 20.38
N LYS A 82 9.34 -4.30 19.92
CA LYS A 82 9.06 -5.75 19.84
C LYS A 82 9.86 -6.43 18.74
N LEU A 83 10.00 -5.80 17.57
CA LEU A 83 10.70 -6.35 16.41
C LEU A 83 12.19 -5.97 16.37
N GLY A 84 12.61 -4.92 17.09
CA GLY A 84 13.97 -4.40 17.10
C GLY A 84 14.37 -3.65 15.84
N ARG A 85 13.51 -3.66 14.81
CA ARG A 85 13.73 -2.99 13.52
C ARG A 85 12.41 -2.82 12.75
N ILE A 86 12.39 -1.85 11.84
CA ILE A 86 11.36 -1.71 10.80
C ILE A 86 12.12 -1.37 9.52
N ASP A 87 12.04 -2.26 8.53
CA ASP A 87 12.76 -2.16 7.25
C ASP A 87 11.84 -1.82 6.10
N ILE A 88 10.58 -2.23 6.21
CA ILE A 88 9.57 -2.08 5.17
C ILE A 88 8.34 -1.43 5.78
N LEU A 89 7.81 -0.41 5.09
CA LEU A 89 6.49 0.16 5.35
C LEU A 89 5.64 0.05 4.10
N VAL A 90 4.45 -0.57 4.22
CA VAL A 90 3.45 -0.57 3.15
C VAL A 90 2.20 0.15 3.66
N ASN A 91 1.91 1.31 3.11
CA ASN A 91 0.69 2.07 3.36
C ASN A 91 -0.40 1.62 2.38
N SER A 92 -1.22 0.63 2.80
CA SER A 92 -2.28 0.06 1.96
C SER A 92 -3.69 0.40 2.46
N ALA A 93 -3.84 0.89 3.68
CA ALA A 93 -5.14 1.31 4.19
C ALA A 93 -5.74 2.44 3.34
N GLY A 94 -7.01 2.33 3.03
CA GLY A 94 -7.71 3.34 2.24
C GLY A 94 -9.20 3.03 2.04
N ILE A 95 -9.95 4.08 1.75
CA ILE A 95 -11.37 4.00 1.45
C ILE A 95 -11.69 4.80 0.19
N THR A 96 -12.72 4.37 -0.54
CA THR A 96 -13.20 5.10 -1.74
C THR A 96 -14.08 6.30 -1.39
N GLY A 97 -14.76 6.23 -0.25
CA GLY A 97 -15.81 7.18 0.09
C GLY A 97 -17.02 7.08 -0.85
N MET A 98 -17.76 8.17 -0.98
CA MET A 98 -18.92 8.25 -1.89
C MET A 98 -18.44 8.24 -3.35
N THR A 99 -19.14 7.47 -4.18
CA THR A 99 -18.87 7.32 -5.61
C THR A 99 -20.11 7.66 -6.44
N ASN A 100 -19.92 7.87 -7.76
CA ASN A 100 -20.99 8.21 -8.71
C ASN A 100 -21.72 9.52 -8.38
N ILE A 101 -21.02 10.49 -7.80
CA ILE A 101 -21.56 11.79 -7.41
C ILE A 101 -20.74 12.92 -8.06
N LYS A 102 -21.39 13.97 -8.53
CA LYS A 102 -20.71 15.13 -9.10
C LYS A 102 -20.00 15.95 -8.04
N SER A 103 -18.95 16.67 -8.43
CA SER A 103 -18.09 17.42 -7.51
C SER A 103 -18.84 18.42 -6.63
N HIS A 104 -19.83 19.14 -7.18
CA HIS A 104 -20.60 20.13 -6.44
C HIS A 104 -21.64 19.52 -5.47
N GLU A 105 -21.92 18.21 -5.61
CA GLU A 105 -22.83 17.45 -4.76
C GLU A 105 -22.10 16.64 -3.69
N THR A 106 -20.75 16.54 -3.79
CA THR A 106 -19.95 15.75 -2.86
C THR A 106 -19.96 16.40 -1.47
N LEU A 107 -20.36 15.63 -0.46
CA LEU A 107 -20.38 16.10 0.93
C LEU A 107 -18.98 16.41 1.42
N THR A 108 -18.79 17.58 2.05
CA THR A 108 -17.50 18.01 2.60
C THR A 108 -16.94 16.99 3.62
N ASP A 109 -17.80 16.41 4.47
CA ASP A 109 -17.37 15.43 5.46
C ASP A 109 -16.89 14.12 4.82
N ASN A 110 -17.46 13.73 3.67
CA ASN A 110 -16.93 12.62 2.90
C ASN A 110 -15.52 12.93 2.37
N VAL A 111 -15.28 14.16 1.87
CA VAL A 111 -13.94 14.58 1.43
C VAL A 111 -12.95 14.51 2.58
N ARG A 112 -13.29 15.11 3.73
CA ARG A 112 -12.45 15.09 4.94
C ARG A 112 -12.13 13.65 5.36
N LYS A 113 -13.14 12.79 5.50
CA LYS A 113 -12.97 11.40 5.92
C LYS A 113 -12.04 10.61 4.98
N VAL A 114 -12.20 10.78 3.66
CA VAL A 114 -11.35 10.10 2.68
C VAL A 114 -9.91 10.59 2.76
N PHE A 115 -9.69 11.90 2.93
CA PHE A 115 -8.34 12.44 3.12
C PHE A 115 -7.70 11.99 4.44
N GLU A 116 -8.45 11.97 5.55
CA GLU A 116 -7.95 11.49 6.84
C GLU A 116 -7.45 10.04 6.75
N VAL A 117 -8.19 9.16 6.08
CA VAL A 117 -7.77 7.76 5.95
C VAL A 117 -6.64 7.62 4.92
N ASN A 118 -6.85 8.10 3.69
CA ASN A 118 -5.96 7.77 2.58
C ASN A 118 -4.63 8.52 2.61
N PHE A 119 -4.66 9.80 3.01
CA PHE A 119 -3.48 10.67 3.02
C PHE A 119 -2.92 10.82 4.43
N MET A 120 -3.71 11.31 5.39
CA MET A 120 -3.19 11.56 6.75
C MET A 120 -2.74 10.27 7.43
N GLY A 121 -3.49 9.16 7.30
CA GLY A 121 -3.07 7.86 7.81
C GLY A 121 -1.74 7.39 7.23
N SER A 122 -1.52 7.56 5.91
CA SER A 122 -0.24 7.25 5.26
C SER A 122 0.88 8.20 5.70
N TYR A 123 0.56 9.48 5.93
CA TYR A 123 1.49 10.46 6.46
C TYR A 123 1.91 10.13 7.90
N TYR A 124 0.97 9.86 8.81
CA TYR A 124 1.25 9.54 10.20
C TYR A 124 2.13 8.29 10.33
N THR A 125 1.81 7.22 9.61
CA THR A 125 2.64 6.01 9.63
C THR A 125 4.04 6.28 9.11
N SER A 126 4.19 7.04 8.02
CA SER A 126 5.50 7.43 7.48
C SER A 126 6.28 8.29 8.48
N LYS A 127 5.62 9.28 9.11
CA LYS A 127 6.20 10.20 10.10
C LYS A 127 6.89 9.46 11.24
N TYR A 128 6.31 8.35 11.71
CA TYR A 128 6.85 7.60 12.85
C TYR A 128 7.73 6.41 12.46
N VAL A 129 7.56 5.87 11.25
CA VAL A 129 8.40 4.77 10.76
C VAL A 129 9.73 5.25 10.19
N LEU A 130 9.74 6.34 9.41
CA LEU A 130 10.96 6.86 8.79
C LEU A 130 12.11 7.13 9.79
N PRO A 131 11.88 7.71 10.99
CA PRO A 131 12.93 7.84 11.99
C PRO A 131 13.51 6.49 12.47
N GLN A 132 12.74 5.41 12.46
CA GLN A 132 13.25 4.08 12.81
C GLN A 132 14.15 3.52 11.70
N MET A 133 13.78 3.76 10.43
CA MET A 133 14.59 3.39 9.26
C MET A 133 15.91 4.16 9.20
N LEU A 134 15.90 5.46 9.53
CA LEU A 134 17.10 6.29 9.57
C LEU A 134 18.15 5.78 10.56
N LYS A 135 17.75 5.25 11.73
CA LYS A 135 18.67 4.65 12.72
C LYS A 135 19.52 3.52 12.13
N LYS A 136 19.01 2.80 11.14
CA LYS A 136 19.68 1.69 10.47
C LYS A 136 20.22 2.08 9.09
N ASN A 137 19.97 3.30 8.65
CA ASN A 137 20.24 3.78 7.29
C ASN A 137 19.74 2.79 6.23
N TYR A 138 18.55 2.22 6.43
CA TYR A 138 17.89 1.30 5.50
C TYR A 138 16.38 1.39 5.66
N GLY A 139 15.69 1.46 4.53
CA GLY A 139 14.23 1.43 4.51
C GLY A 139 13.65 1.31 3.11
N ARG A 140 12.47 0.69 3.04
CA ARG A 140 11.66 0.56 1.82
C ARG A 140 10.24 0.96 2.14
N VAL A 141 9.81 2.09 1.60
CA VAL A 141 8.43 2.59 1.79
C VAL A 141 7.65 2.43 0.50
N LEU A 142 6.49 1.81 0.59
CA LEU A 142 5.53 1.65 -0.50
C LEU A 142 4.18 2.27 -0.11
N HIS A 143 3.75 3.27 -0.86
CA HIS A 143 2.42 3.81 -0.75
C HIS A 143 1.49 3.19 -1.80
N ILE A 144 0.35 2.65 -1.40
CA ILE A 144 -0.67 2.21 -2.34
C ILE A 144 -1.51 3.42 -2.77
N ALA A 145 -1.16 3.95 -3.93
CA ALA A 145 -1.89 5.00 -4.62
C ALA A 145 -3.08 4.42 -5.42
N SER A 146 -3.32 4.92 -6.60
CA SER A 146 -4.31 4.43 -7.56
C SER A 146 -4.10 5.08 -8.92
N VAL A 147 -4.49 4.42 -9.99
CA VAL A 147 -4.65 5.06 -11.31
C VAL A 147 -5.58 6.27 -11.24
N ALA A 148 -6.57 6.25 -10.34
CA ALA A 148 -7.46 7.38 -10.11
C ALA A 148 -6.74 8.64 -9.58
N GLY A 149 -5.61 8.48 -8.91
CA GLY A 149 -4.76 9.60 -8.48
C GLY A 149 -3.92 10.21 -9.62
N LYS A 150 -3.73 9.49 -10.73
CA LYS A 150 -3.06 9.97 -11.94
C LYS A 150 -4.04 10.62 -12.92
N GLU A 151 -5.12 9.94 -13.24
CA GLU A 151 -6.06 10.33 -14.29
C GLU A 151 -7.26 11.15 -13.77
N GLY A 152 -7.65 10.95 -12.50
CA GLY A 152 -8.94 11.37 -11.98
C GLY A 152 -10.09 10.48 -12.51
N ASN A 153 -10.93 9.97 -11.62
CA ASN A 153 -12.15 9.26 -12.01
C ASN A 153 -13.37 10.17 -11.78
N ALA A 154 -14.15 10.40 -12.84
CA ALA A 154 -15.42 11.11 -12.71
C ALA A 154 -16.31 10.43 -11.65
N GLY A 155 -16.95 11.23 -10.80
CA GLY A 155 -17.78 10.74 -9.70
C GLY A 155 -17.02 10.25 -8.46
N MET A 156 -15.68 10.43 -8.40
CA MET A 156 -14.83 9.99 -7.30
C MET A 156 -13.86 11.09 -6.86
N LEU A 157 -14.36 12.33 -6.66
CA LEU A 157 -13.56 13.50 -6.34
C LEU A 157 -12.61 13.25 -5.15
N ALA A 158 -13.16 12.89 -4.00
CA ALA A 158 -12.39 12.74 -2.75
C ALA A 158 -11.32 11.66 -2.88
N TYR A 159 -11.67 10.52 -3.46
CA TYR A 159 -10.74 9.41 -3.67
C TYR A 159 -9.59 9.80 -4.61
N SER A 160 -9.92 10.32 -5.79
CA SER A 160 -8.93 10.70 -6.80
C SER A 160 -7.96 11.76 -6.26
N ALA A 161 -8.49 12.80 -5.61
CA ALA A 161 -7.68 13.85 -5.01
C ALA A 161 -6.78 13.32 -3.88
N SER A 162 -7.30 12.46 -2.99
CA SER A 162 -6.50 11.87 -1.91
C SER A 162 -5.38 10.98 -2.43
N LYS A 163 -5.62 10.20 -3.50
CA LYS A 163 -4.59 9.34 -4.11
C LYS A 163 -3.57 10.15 -4.92
N ALA A 164 -3.95 11.29 -5.50
CA ALA A 164 -3.02 12.26 -6.08
C ALA A 164 -2.12 12.88 -5.00
N ALA A 165 -2.68 13.21 -3.83
CA ALA A 165 -1.90 13.70 -2.68
C ALA A 165 -0.87 12.67 -2.19
N VAL A 166 -1.21 11.38 -2.16
CA VAL A 166 -0.28 10.28 -1.84
C VAL A 166 0.86 10.21 -2.87
N ILE A 167 0.56 10.37 -4.17
CA ILE A 167 1.60 10.44 -5.22
C ILE A 167 2.52 11.64 -5.00
N GLY A 168 1.95 12.81 -4.65
CA GLY A 168 2.72 14.01 -4.30
C GLY A 168 3.65 13.78 -3.11
N MET A 169 3.13 13.19 -2.03
CA MET A 169 3.90 12.84 -0.83
C MET A 169 5.05 11.87 -1.15
N THR A 170 4.80 10.87 -1.99
CA THR A 170 5.83 9.92 -2.45
C THR A 170 7.00 10.63 -3.11
N LYS A 171 6.73 11.61 -3.98
CA LYS A 171 7.78 12.38 -4.67
C LYS A 171 8.60 13.23 -3.70
N VAL A 172 7.95 13.84 -2.71
CA VAL A 172 8.63 14.65 -1.68
C VAL A 172 9.52 13.75 -0.84
N GLN A 173 8.97 12.72 -0.20
CA GLN A 173 9.72 11.79 0.64
C GLN A 173 10.83 11.08 -0.13
N GLY A 174 10.59 10.68 -1.39
CA GLY A 174 11.63 10.06 -2.23
C GLY A 174 12.84 10.95 -2.45
N LYS A 175 12.64 12.28 -2.55
CA LYS A 175 13.74 13.25 -2.69
C LYS A 175 14.41 13.56 -1.35
N GLU A 176 13.63 13.71 -0.27
CA GLU A 176 14.14 14.03 1.07
C GLU A 176 15.07 12.94 1.64
N TYR A 177 14.83 11.68 1.28
CA TYR A 177 15.62 10.53 1.78
C TYR A 177 16.57 9.94 0.74
N ALA A 178 16.74 10.57 -0.44
CA ALA A 178 17.54 10.03 -1.55
C ALA A 178 19.03 9.87 -1.24
N ASP A 179 19.57 10.66 -0.30
CA ASP A 179 20.96 10.59 0.18
C ASP A 179 21.16 9.57 1.31
N THR A 180 20.12 8.78 1.62
CA THR A 180 20.15 7.72 2.64
C THR A 180 19.96 6.34 2.01
N GLY A 181 19.99 5.29 2.84
CA GLY A 181 19.63 3.92 2.41
C GLY A 181 18.12 3.67 2.26
N ILE A 182 17.28 4.73 2.27
CA ILE A 182 15.82 4.61 2.22
C ILE A 182 15.31 4.96 0.82
N THR A 183 14.41 4.13 0.29
CA THR A 183 13.65 4.45 -0.92
C THR A 183 12.15 4.56 -0.59
N VAL A 184 11.49 5.53 -1.22
CA VAL A 184 10.05 5.76 -1.05
C VAL A 184 9.40 5.76 -2.42
N ASN A 185 8.49 4.82 -2.67
CA ASN A 185 7.80 4.68 -3.95
C ASN A 185 6.30 4.49 -3.74
N ALA A 186 5.53 4.65 -4.81
CA ALA A 186 4.11 4.34 -4.84
C ALA A 186 3.79 3.25 -5.87
N LEU A 187 2.71 2.53 -5.65
CA LEU A 187 2.07 1.65 -6.61
C LEU A 187 0.69 2.19 -6.94
N ALA A 188 0.41 2.41 -8.22
CA ALA A 188 -0.87 2.89 -8.72
C ALA A 188 -1.60 1.78 -9.50
N PRO A 189 -2.39 0.93 -8.84
CA PRO A 189 -3.14 -0.10 -9.52
C PRO A 189 -4.39 0.49 -10.23
N ALA A 190 -4.79 -0.14 -11.32
CA ALA A 190 -6.16 -0.06 -11.84
C ALA A 190 -7.10 -0.92 -10.97
N VAL A 191 -8.21 -1.41 -11.52
CA VAL A 191 -9.10 -2.30 -10.77
C VAL A 191 -8.43 -3.68 -10.60
N ILE A 192 -8.39 -4.13 -9.34
CA ILE A 192 -7.83 -5.44 -8.95
C ILE A 192 -8.97 -6.35 -8.51
N GLN A 193 -8.94 -7.60 -8.95
CA GLN A 193 -9.91 -8.63 -8.57
C GLN A 193 -9.81 -8.90 -7.06
N THR A 194 -10.85 -8.53 -6.35
CA THR A 194 -10.98 -8.71 -4.89
C THR A 194 -12.38 -9.20 -4.58
N ALA A 195 -12.64 -9.72 -3.40
CA ALA A 195 -13.97 -10.12 -2.97
C ALA A 195 -15.02 -8.98 -3.14
N MET A 196 -14.58 -7.72 -2.98
CA MET A 196 -15.46 -6.56 -3.22
C MET A 196 -15.83 -6.43 -4.70
N VAL A 197 -14.89 -6.64 -5.62
CA VAL A 197 -15.13 -6.60 -7.07
C VAL A 197 -15.96 -7.79 -7.51
N ASP A 198 -15.73 -8.98 -6.92
CA ASP A 198 -16.53 -10.19 -7.19
C ASP A 198 -18.01 -10.02 -6.80
N ALA A 199 -18.28 -9.21 -5.79
CA ALA A 199 -19.64 -8.90 -5.35
C ALA A 199 -20.36 -7.82 -6.18
N MET A 200 -19.65 -7.17 -7.14
CA MET A 200 -20.23 -6.11 -7.98
C MET A 200 -21.04 -6.70 -9.15
N PRO A 201 -22.05 -5.97 -9.66
CA PRO A 201 -22.73 -6.32 -10.89
C PRO A 201 -21.74 -6.46 -12.07
N ALA A 202 -21.95 -7.47 -12.92
CA ALA A 202 -21.06 -7.74 -14.06
C ALA A 202 -20.91 -6.54 -15.01
N GLU A 203 -21.95 -5.75 -15.20
CA GLU A 203 -21.92 -4.53 -16.02
C GLU A 203 -20.98 -3.47 -15.44
N GLN A 204 -20.93 -3.35 -14.11
CA GLN A 204 -20.03 -2.42 -13.44
C GLN A 204 -18.56 -2.87 -13.57
N VAL A 205 -18.31 -4.16 -13.40
CA VAL A 205 -16.97 -4.75 -13.63
C VAL A 205 -16.55 -4.56 -15.08
N LYS A 206 -17.45 -4.82 -16.03
CA LYS A 206 -17.21 -4.59 -17.46
C LYS A 206 -16.87 -3.13 -17.75
N TYR A 207 -17.64 -2.17 -17.23
CA TYR A 207 -17.36 -0.74 -17.39
C TYR A 207 -15.94 -0.36 -16.90
N MET A 208 -15.49 -0.96 -15.80
CA MET A 208 -14.15 -0.70 -15.25
C MET A 208 -13.06 -1.33 -16.12
N THR A 209 -13.27 -2.57 -16.60
CA THR A 209 -12.30 -3.31 -17.42
C THR A 209 -12.24 -2.82 -18.86
N ASP A 210 -13.31 -2.24 -19.39
CA ASP A 210 -13.32 -1.63 -20.74
C ASP A 210 -12.31 -0.47 -20.86
N LYS A 211 -12.00 0.21 -19.75
CA LYS A 211 -10.96 1.25 -19.66
C LYS A 211 -9.53 0.70 -19.64
N ILE A 212 -9.37 -0.60 -19.42
CA ILE A 212 -8.08 -1.28 -19.33
C ILE A 212 -7.77 -1.92 -20.68
N PRO A 213 -6.68 -1.59 -21.39
CA PRO A 213 -6.32 -2.21 -22.66
C PRO A 213 -6.24 -3.74 -22.60
N MET A 214 -5.74 -4.31 -21.51
CA MET A 214 -5.70 -5.78 -21.30
C MET A 214 -7.06 -6.42 -21.04
N LYS A 215 -8.16 -5.65 -20.96
CA LYS A 215 -9.55 -6.11 -20.86
C LYS A 215 -9.85 -7.04 -19.66
N ARG A 216 -9.10 -6.96 -18.61
CA ARG A 216 -9.31 -7.69 -17.36
C ARG A 216 -8.93 -6.87 -16.13
N CYS A 217 -9.37 -7.31 -14.98
CA CYS A 217 -8.82 -6.86 -13.70
C CYS A 217 -7.37 -7.37 -13.55
N GLY A 218 -6.54 -6.62 -12.83
CA GLY A 218 -5.31 -7.17 -12.25
C GLY A 218 -5.65 -8.17 -11.13
N THR A 219 -4.72 -9.03 -10.78
CA THR A 219 -4.86 -10.00 -9.69
C THR A 219 -4.17 -9.53 -8.42
N LEU A 220 -4.53 -10.11 -7.28
CA LEU A 220 -3.84 -9.86 -6.01
C LEU A 220 -2.38 -10.31 -6.07
N ASP A 221 -2.08 -11.40 -6.78
CA ASP A 221 -0.71 -11.88 -6.96
C ASP A 221 0.14 -10.91 -7.80
N GLU A 222 -0.43 -10.30 -8.85
CA GLU A 222 0.27 -9.27 -9.63
C GLU A 222 0.61 -8.04 -8.77
N VAL A 223 -0.30 -7.64 -7.87
CA VAL A 223 -0.03 -6.58 -6.88
C VAL A 223 1.09 -6.99 -5.93
N ALA A 224 1.00 -8.18 -5.35
CA ALA A 224 1.96 -8.68 -4.37
C ALA A 224 3.37 -8.84 -4.97
N ASN A 225 3.47 -9.40 -6.17
CA ASN A 225 4.75 -9.58 -6.87
C ASN A 225 5.44 -8.25 -7.18
N LEU A 226 4.69 -7.25 -7.66
CA LEU A 226 5.26 -5.93 -7.90
C LEU A 226 5.62 -5.22 -6.59
N ALA A 227 4.80 -5.35 -5.55
CA ALA A 227 5.11 -4.83 -4.23
C ALA A 227 6.39 -5.43 -3.65
N LEU A 228 6.59 -6.76 -3.75
CA LEU A 228 7.83 -7.43 -3.34
C LEU A 228 9.04 -6.84 -4.05
N TYR A 229 8.97 -6.65 -5.38
CA TYR A 229 10.06 -6.01 -6.11
C TYR A 229 10.35 -4.60 -5.59
N ILE A 230 9.32 -3.76 -5.44
CA ILE A 230 9.48 -2.37 -5.03
C ILE A 230 10.14 -2.27 -3.65
N VAL A 231 9.78 -3.17 -2.70
CA VAL A 231 10.30 -3.14 -1.33
C VAL A 231 11.53 -4.03 -1.12
N SER A 232 12.02 -4.69 -2.17
CA SER A 232 13.24 -5.51 -2.09
C SER A 232 14.51 -4.68 -2.21
N SER A 233 15.65 -5.29 -1.88
CA SER A 233 16.97 -4.71 -2.12
C SER A 233 17.33 -4.60 -3.61
N LEU A 234 16.65 -5.33 -4.49
CA LEU A 234 16.84 -5.28 -5.94
C LEU A 234 16.41 -3.92 -6.52
N ASN A 235 15.45 -3.25 -5.89
CA ASN A 235 15.05 -1.88 -6.25
C ASN A 235 15.86 -0.88 -5.42
N SER A 236 17.11 -0.66 -5.80
CA SER A 236 18.04 0.19 -5.04
C SER A 236 18.25 1.59 -5.65
N PHE A 237 17.80 1.83 -6.89
CA PHE A 237 18.04 3.08 -7.61
C PHE A 237 16.74 3.81 -8.04
N THR A 238 15.58 3.33 -7.57
CA THR A 238 14.28 3.98 -7.84
C THR A 238 13.70 4.50 -6.53
N THR A 239 13.53 5.83 -6.44
CA THR A 239 12.85 6.50 -5.33
C THR A 239 12.02 7.68 -5.86
N GLY A 240 10.94 8.02 -5.18
CA GLY A 240 10.00 9.07 -5.60
C GLY A 240 9.14 8.69 -6.81
N PHE A 241 9.16 7.43 -7.23
CA PHE A 241 8.47 6.97 -8.43
C PHE A 241 7.11 6.33 -8.12
N THR A 242 6.19 6.45 -9.07
CA THR A 242 4.90 5.77 -9.01
C THR A 242 4.85 4.67 -10.06
N PHE A 243 4.91 3.43 -9.62
CA PHE A 243 4.80 2.25 -10.48
C PHE A 243 3.35 2.04 -10.90
N ASP A 244 3.11 1.89 -12.19
CA ASP A 244 1.79 1.57 -12.74
C ASP A 244 1.55 0.06 -12.77
N LEU A 245 0.40 -0.36 -12.25
CA LEU A 245 -0.14 -1.71 -12.42
C LEU A 245 -1.55 -1.60 -13.02
N THR A 246 -1.60 -1.19 -14.27
CA THR A 246 -2.84 -0.66 -14.87
C THR A 246 -3.30 -1.42 -16.12
N GLY A 247 -2.58 -2.46 -16.54
CA GLY A 247 -2.90 -3.18 -17.79
C GLY A 247 -2.89 -2.28 -19.02
N GLY A 248 -2.01 -1.26 -19.02
CA GLY A 248 -1.85 -0.29 -20.11
C GLY A 248 -2.78 0.93 -20.04
N ARG A 249 -3.59 1.08 -18.97
CA ARG A 249 -4.53 2.21 -18.83
C ARG A 249 -3.82 3.55 -18.62
N ALA A 250 -2.85 3.60 -17.72
CA ALA A 250 -2.00 4.78 -17.52
C ALA A 250 -0.59 4.49 -18.06
N THR A 251 0.03 5.47 -18.72
CA THR A 251 1.32 5.33 -19.40
C THR A 251 2.29 6.49 -19.13
N TYR A 252 2.04 7.31 -18.08
CA TYR A 252 2.85 8.50 -17.76
C TYR A 252 3.12 8.61 -16.26
#